data_871a65fe79dbf1065dc0293d258a303b
#
_entry.id   871a65fe79dbf1065dc0293d258a303b
#
_cell.length_a   1.000
_cell.length_b   1.000
_cell.length_c   1.000
_cell.angle_alpha   90.00
_cell.angle_beta   90.00
_cell.angle_gamma   90.00
#
_symmetry.space_group_name_H-M   'P 1'
#
loop_
_entity.id
_entity.type
_entity.pdbx_description
1 polymer ?
#
loop_
_entity_poly.entity_id
_entity_poly.type
_entity_poly.pdbx_seq_one_letter_code
_entity_poly.pdbx_strand_id
1 'polypeptide(L)'
;MRKLLNTLFVTSEDAYLSLDGENVVVNREKQVVAQYPLHILSGVISFSYAGASPALMGACAERNILLAFCTPRGKFLARTCGESQGNVLLRRTQYRSADDPLQSCRIARNFILGKVYNSRQSLERTLRDHKHRINEESMKAASESLKESLHMIAQETDMESLRGFEGSAAKIYFQVFDDMILNQKEAFFFHERSRRPPLNRINALLSFAYSLLENDCASSLEAVGLDSYVGFLHRDRPGRESLALDLMEEMRPCFADRFVLTIVNNRVIKEDDFEVRESGAVYLKDDARKVFLQQWQKKKQEVLTHPYLNEKISWGLVPYVQALLLARYLRGDLEEYPPFFWR
;
A
#
# COMPACT_ATOMS: atom_id res chain seq x y z
N MET A 1 -18.26 -2.73 -11.21
CA MET A 1 -17.10 -2.78 -10.28
C MET A 1 -16.26 -4.03 -10.53
N ARG A 2 -14.94 -3.97 -10.39
CA ARG A 2 -14.04 -5.10 -10.64
C ARG A 2 -14.14 -6.10 -9.47
N LYS A 3 -14.54 -7.36 -9.75
CA LYS A 3 -14.77 -8.38 -8.70
C LYS A 3 -13.56 -9.29 -8.46
N LEU A 4 -12.54 -9.25 -9.33
CA LEU A 4 -11.39 -10.16 -9.30
C LEU A 4 -10.25 -9.57 -8.49
N LEU A 5 -9.75 -10.35 -7.51
CA LEU A 5 -8.68 -9.94 -6.59
C LEU A 5 -7.65 -11.05 -6.38
N ASN A 6 -7.34 -11.78 -7.42
CA ASN A 6 -6.32 -12.80 -7.34
C ASN A 6 -4.98 -12.23 -7.83
N THR A 7 -3.99 -12.17 -6.96
CA THR A 7 -2.61 -11.85 -7.32
C THR A 7 -1.78 -13.13 -7.25
N LEU A 8 -1.10 -13.46 -8.35
CA LEU A 8 -0.14 -14.56 -8.39
C LEU A 8 1.22 -14.05 -7.90
N PHE A 9 1.71 -14.62 -6.81
CA PHE A 9 3.06 -14.38 -6.31
C PHE A 9 3.98 -15.51 -6.71
N VAL A 10 4.98 -15.23 -7.55
CA VAL A 10 5.97 -16.20 -8.01
C VAL A 10 7.24 -16.02 -7.19
N THR A 11 7.40 -16.87 -6.18
CA THR A 11 8.49 -16.76 -5.17
C THR A 11 9.72 -17.60 -5.50
N SER A 12 9.68 -18.45 -6.50
CA SER A 12 10.84 -19.23 -6.94
C SER A 12 11.80 -18.35 -7.72
N GLU A 13 13.07 -18.26 -7.30
CA GLU A 13 14.07 -17.33 -7.85
C GLU A 13 14.45 -17.60 -9.30
N ASP A 14 14.28 -18.84 -9.77
CA ASP A 14 14.59 -19.34 -11.11
C ASP A 14 13.36 -19.47 -12.03
N ALA A 15 12.20 -19.03 -11.57
CA ALA A 15 10.95 -19.13 -12.33
C ALA A 15 10.90 -18.11 -13.47
N TYR A 16 10.73 -18.59 -14.70
CA TYR A 16 10.44 -17.78 -15.89
C TYR A 16 8.96 -17.81 -16.20
N LEU A 17 8.38 -16.68 -16.56
CA LEU A 17 6.96 -16.54 -16.86
C LEU A 17 6.73 -16.45 -18.38
N SER A 18 5.76 -17.19 -18.89
CA SER A 18 5.38 -17.11 -20.31
C SER A 18 3.86 -17.11 -20.47
N LEU A 19 3.43 -16.76 -21.67
CA LEU A 19 2.03 -16.83 -22.11
C LEU A 19 1.82 -18.12 -22.90
N ASP A 20 0.76 -18.86 -22.56
CA ASP A 20 0.24 -19.95 -23.39
C ASP A 20 -1.28 -19.83 -23.47
N GLY A 21 -1.79 -19.50 -24.65
CA GLY A 21 -3.18 -19.11 -24.86
C GLY A 21 -3.58 -17.94 -23.95
N GLU A 22 -4.55 -18.15 -23.09
CA GLU A 22 -5.03 -17.17 -22.10
C GLU A 22 -4.47 -17.43 -20.67
N ASN A 23 -3.34 -18.15 -20.56
CA ASN A 23 -2.77 -18.52 -19.26
C ASN A 23 -1.37 -17.94 -19.05
N VAL A 24 -1.12 -17.51 -17.82
CA VAL A 24 0.25 -17.35 -17.31
C VAL A 24 0.82 -18.73 -17.00
N VAL A 25 1.93 -19.05 -17.63
CA VAL A 25 2.67 -20.29 -17.40
C VAL A 25 3.93 -20.00 -16.60
N VAL A 26 4.07 -20.70 -15.49
CA VAL A 26 5.28 -20.65 -14.67
C VAL A 26 6.20 -21.79 -15.07
N ASN A 27 7.36 -21.46 -15.62
CA ASN A 27 8.36 -22.40 -16.06
C ASN A 27 9.55 -22.43 -15.08
N ARG A 28 10.06 -23.62 -14.82
CA ARG A 28 11.27 -23.83 -14.04
C ARG A 28 12.09 -24.92 -14.70
N GLU A 29 13.38 -24.69 -14.94
CA GLU A 29 14.26 -25.67 -15.61
C GLU A 29 13.67 -26.17 -16.95
N LYS A 30 13.01 -25.29 -17.72
CA LYS A 30 12.31 -25.59 -18.98
C LYS A 30 11.08 -26.51 -18.83
N GLN A 31 10.61 -26.77 -17.64
CA GLN A 31 9.39 -27.52 -17.37
C GLN A 31 8.29 -26.61 -16.85
N VAL A 32 7.05 -26.86 -17.27
CA VAL A 32 5.87 -26.17 -16.77
C VAL A 32 5.56 -26.68 -15.38
N VAL A 33 5.64 -25.81 -14.37
CA VAL A 33 5.32 -26.15 -12.98
C VAL A 33 3.93 -25.69 -12.55
N ALA A 34 3.37 -24.68 -13.22
CA ALA A 34 2.01 -24.21 -12.93
C ALA A 34 1.45 -23.38 -14.10
N GLN A 35 0.11 -23.34 -14.20
CA GLN A 35 -0.62 -22.50 -15.14
C GLN A 35 -1.79 -21.81 -14.42
N TYR A 36 -2.04 -20.55 -14.77
CA TYR A 36 -3.13 -19.75 -14.20
C TYR A 36 -3.82 -18.92 -15.27
N PRO A 37 -5.17 -18.98 -15.39
CA PRO A 37 -5.89 -18.17 -16.35
C PRO A 37 -5.73 -16.67 -16.08
N LEU A 38 -5.38 -15.88 -17.10
CA LEU A 38 -5.23 -14.42 -16.98
C LEU A 38 -6.51 -13.73 -16.51
N HIS A 39 -7.68 -14.20 -16.97
CA HIS A 39 -8.95 -13.55 -16.66
C HIS A 39 -9.34 -13.57 -15.19
N ILE A 40 -8.74 -14.46 -14.37
CA ILE A 40 -8.96 -14.49 -12.91
C ILE A 40 -7.92 -13.67 -12.16
N LEU A 41 -6.86 -13.18 -12.80
CA LEU A 41 -5.78 -12.47 -12.15
C LEU A 41 -6.00 -10.96 -12.19
N SER A 42 -5.73 -10.30 -11.08
CA SER A 42 -5.60 -8.85 -10.98
C SER A 42 -4.14 -8.40 -11.03
N GLY A 43 -3.21 -9.32 -10.74
CA GLY A 43 -1.79 -9.03 -10.77
C GLY A 43 -0.93 -10.29 -10.73
N VAL A 44 0.30 -10.13 -11.20
CA VAL A 44 1.39 -11.11 -11.11
C VAL A 44 2.61 -10.37 -10.53
N ILE A 45 3.14 -10.85 -9.43
CA ILE A 45 4.36 -10.30 -8.82
C ILE A 45 5.41 -11.39 -8.79
N SER A 46 6.47 -11.19 -9.56
CA SER A 46 7.59 -12.13 -9.65
C SER A 46 8.76 -11.68 -8.78
N PHE A 47 9.25 -12.59 -7.94
CA PHE A 47 10.46 -12.41 -7.14
C PHE A 47 11.67 -13.12 -7.79
N SER A 48 11.59 -13.38 -9.10
CA SER A 48 12.61 -14.04 -9.90
C SER A 48 13.35 -13.06 -10.79
N TYR A 49 14.64 -13.31 -10.98
CA TYR A 49 15.44 -12.62 -12.00
C TYR A 49 15.33 -13.24 -13.40
N ALA A 50 14.67 -14.39 -13.53
CA ALA A 50 14.52 -15.04 -14.83
C ALA A 50 13.60 -14.27 -15.79
N GLY A 51 12.69 -13.43 -15.26
CA GLY A 51 11.87 -12.52 -16.05
C GLY A 51 10.60 -13.15 -16.63
N ALA A 52 10.09 -12.53 -17.70
CA ALA A 52 8.88 -12.97 -18.39
C ALA A 52 8.98 -12.77 -19.91
N SER A 53 8.17 -13.52 -20.69
CA SER A 53 8.12 -13.35 -22.13
C SER A 53 7.45 -12.02 -22.52
N PRO A 54 7.89 -11.37 -23.63
CA PRO A 54 7.24 -10.17 -24.17
C PRO A 54 5.75 -10.38 -24.44
N ALA A 55 5.35 -11.57 -24.91
CA ALA A 55 3.95 -11.91 -25.15
C ALA A 55 3.11 -11.85 -23.86
N LEU A 56 3.62 -12.37 -22.73
CA LEU A 56 2.94 -12.28 -21.45
C LEU A 56 2.90 -10.82 -20.96
N MET A 57 3.99 -10.07 -21.13
CA MET A 57 4.04 -8.66 -20.75
C MET A 57 2.94 -7.86 -21.49
N GLY A 58 2.82 -8.05 -22.82
CA GLY A 58 1.79 -7.43 -23.64
C GLY A 58 0.38 -7.83 -23.22
N ALA A 59 0.13 -9.13 -23.06
CA ALA A 59 -1.18 -9.64 -22.64
C ALA A 59 -1.63 -9.13 -21.27
N CYS A 60 -0.70 -8.98 -20.32
CA CYS A 60 -0.97 -8.37 -19.02
C CYS A 60 -1.29 -6.87 -19.15
N ALA A 61 -0.50 -6.15 -19.94
CA ALA A 61 -0.69 -4.72 -20.18
C ALA A 61 -2.05 -4.40 -20.82
N GLU A 62 -2.43 -5.10 -21.89
CA GLU A 62 -3.73 -4.96 -22.57
C GLU A 62 -4.92 -5.21 -21.65
N ARG A 63 -4.78 -6.14 -20.70
CA ARG A 63 -5.85 -6.51 -19.75
C ARG A 63 -5.82 -5.72 -18.45
N ASN A 64 -4.91 -4.74 -18.31
CA ASN A 64 -4.65 -4.02 -17.07
C ASN A 64 -4.37 -4.95 -15.87
N ILE A 65 -3.64 -6.04 -16.11
CA ILE A 65 -3.12 -6.94 -15.09
C ILE A 65 -1.74 -6.43 -14.69
N LEU A 66 -1.54 -6.11 -13.42
CA LEU A 66 -0.22 -5.75 -12.92
C LEU A 66 0.75 -6.91 -13.15
N LEU A 67 1.83 -6.70 -13.89
CA LEU A 67 2.97 -7.61 -13.90
C LEU A 67 4.19 -6.84 -13.38
N ALA A 68 4.59 -7.17 -12.15
CA ALA A 68 5.69 -6.52 -11.45
C ALA A 68 6.81 -7.51 -11.12
N PHE A 69 8.03 -7.02 -11.17
CA PHE A 69 9.24 -7.75 -10.83
C PHE A 69 9.86 -7.16 -9.58
N CYS A 70 10.19 -8.02 -8.63
CA CYS A 70 10.87 -7.66 -7.39
C CYS A 70 12.14 -8.52 -7.24
N THR A 71 13.12 -8.02 -6.50
CA THR A 71 14.21 -8.89 -6.07
C THR A 71 13.66 -10.03 -5.21
N PRO A 72 14.39 -11.14 -5.03
CA PRO A 72 14.04 -12.18 -4.07
C PRO A 72 13.76 -11.65 -2.65
N ARG A 73 14.31 -10.50 -2.29
CA ARG A 73 14.09 -9.83 -0.99
C ARG A 73 12.94 -8.84 -0.96
N GLY A 74 12.15 -8.76 -2.03
CA GLY A 74 10.97 -7.91 -2.08
C GLY A 74 11.21 -6.45 -2.51
N LYS A 75 12.45 -6.07 -2.89
CA LYS A 75 12.70 -4.74 -3.46
C LYS A 75 12.13 -4.70 -4.87
N PHE A 76 11.27 -3.72 -5.15
CA PHE A 76 10.75 -3.46 -6.49
C PHE A 76 11.88 -3.20 -7.49
N LEU A 77 11.76 -3.77 -8.70
CA LEU A 77 12.69 -3.59 -9.80
C LEU A 77 12.04 -2.88 -10.99
N ALA A 78 10.93 -3.45 -11.47
CA ALA A 78 10.22 -2.95 -12.64
C ALA A 78 8.79 -3.46 -12.66
N ARG A 79 7.92 -2.81 -13.43
CA ARG A 79 6.63 -3.35 -13.84
C ARG A 79 6.41 -3.11 -15.33
N THR A 80 5.56 -3.93 -15.94
CA THR A 80 5.12 -3.71 -17.31
C THR A 80 4.04 -2.64 -17.33
N CYS A 81 4.21 -1.65 -18.20
CA CYS A 81 3.20 -0.68 -18.58
C CYS A 81 2.90 -0.87 -20.06
N GLY A 82 1.62 -0.93 -20.41
CA GLY A 82 1.18 -0.95 -21.80
C GLY A 82 1.16 0.43 -22.44
N GLU A 83 0.57 0.50 -23.62
CA GLU A 83 0.27 1.78 -24.24
C GLU A 83 -0.57 2.63 -23.29
N SER A 84 -0.26 3.93 -23.27
CA SER A 84 -0.99 4.89 -22.47
C SER A 84 -2.41 5.07 -23.03
N GLN A 85 -3.32 4.22 -22.63
CA GLN A 85 -4.74 4.24 -23.03
C GLN A 85 -5.56 5.22 -22.18
N GLY A 86 -4.93 6.19 -21.53
CA GLY A 86 -5.61 7.11 -20.66
C GLY A 86 -6.20 8.30 -21.39
N ASN A 87 -7.26 8.88 -20.80
CA ASN A 87 -7.84 10.12 -21.22
C ASN A 87 -6.79 11.26 -21.10
N VAL A 88 -6.27 11.74 -22.23
CA VAL A 88 -5.31 12.85 -22.29
C VAL A 88 -5.80 14.08 -21.51
N LEU A 89 -7.09 14.37 -21.56
CA LEU A 89 -7.70 15.49 -20.82
C LEU A 89 -7.58 15.30 -19.32
N LEU A 90 -7.78 14.10 -18.81
CA LEU A 90 -7.64 13.78 -17.39
C LEU A 90 -6.20 14.01 -16.90
N ARG A 91 -5.19 13.54 -17.65
CA ARG A 91 -3.77 13.78 -17.31
C ARG A 91 -3.41 15.25 -17.37
N ARG A 92 -3.87 15.97 -18.39
CA ARG A 92 -3.66 17.42 -18.46
C ARG A 92 -4.28 18.15 -17.28
N THR A 93 -5.46 17.72 -16.81
CA THR A 93 -6.08 18.27 -15.59
C THR A 93 -5.26 17.91 -14.36
N GLN A 94 -4.81 16.66 -14.23
CA GLN A 94 -3.93 16.22 -13.14
C GLN A 94 -2.68 17.11 -13.04
N TYR A 95 -1.96 17.32 -14.15
CA TYR A 95 -0.73 18.13 -14.18
C TYR A 95 -1.00 19.58 -13.81
N ARG A 96 -2.06 20.20 -14.38
CA ARG A 96 -2.44 21.56 -14.02
C ARG A 96 -2.82 21.71 -12.55
N SER A 97 -3.55 20.73 -12.00
CA SER A 97 -3.91 20.73 -10.57
C SER A 97 -2.71 20.50 -9.66
N ALA A 98 -1.69 19.74 -10.11
CA ALA A 98 -0.44 19.55 -9.38
C ALA A 98 0.43 20.83 -9.39
N ASP A 99 0.41 21.57 -10.51
CA ASP A 99 1.12 22.85 -10.67
C ASP A 99 0.44 24.03 -9.95
N ASP A 100 -0.85 23.89 -9.63
CA ASP A 100 -1.61 24.91 -8.88
C ASP A 100 -1.48 24.64 -7.36
N PRO A 101 -0.81 25.52 -6.59
CA PRO A 101 -0.56 25.30 -5.16
C PRO A 101 -1.84 25.12 -4.34
N LEU A 102 -2.92 25.83 -4.67
CA LEU A 102 -4.19 25.77 -3.93
C LEU A 102 -4.92 24.46 -4.21
N GLN A 103 -5.01 24.05 -5.48
CA GLN A 103 -5.65 22.80 -5.86
C GLN A 103 -4.84 21.60 -5.34
N SER A 104 -3.52 21.64 -5.49
CA SER A 104 -2.61 20.61 -4.98
C SER A 104 -2.75 20.45 -3.47
N CYS A 105 -2.75 21.55 -2.71
CA CYS A 105 -2.96 21.54 -1.27
C CYS A 105 -4.34 20.98 -0.88
N ARG A 106 -5.40 21.34 -1.61
CA ARG A 106 -6.76 20.81 -1.36
C ARG A 106 -6.84 19.28 -1.51
N ILE A 107 -6.20 18.73 -2.54
CA ILE A 107 -6.15 17.28 -2.77
C ILE A 107 -5.27 16.60 -1.71
N ALA A 108 -4.07 17.15 -1.46
CA ALA A 108 -3.13 16.65 -0.47
C ALA A 108 -3.75 16.60 0.94
N ARG A 109 -4.51 17.64 1.30
CA ARG A 109 -5.25 17.72 2.56
C ARG A 109 -6.17 16.53 2.77
N ASN A 110 -6.88 16.11 1.72
CA ASN A 110 -7.80 14.98 1.80
C ASN A 110 -7.06 13.64 2.00
N PHE A 111 -5.91 13.42 1.38
CA PHE A 111 -5.06 12.26 1.67
C PHE A 111 -4.60 12.24 3.13
N ILE A 112 -4.17 13.40 3.65
CA ILE A 112 -3.70 13.51 5.03
C ILE A 112 -4.84 13.33 6.02
N LEU A 113 -6.03 13.88 5.75
CA LEU A 113 -7.23 13.65 6.56
C LEU A 113 -7.55 12.14 6.65
N GLY A 114 -7.52 11.44 5.51
CA GLY A 114 -7.69 9.98 5.46
C GLY A 114 -6.66 9.26 6.33
N LYS A 115 -5.38 9.61 6.19
CA LYS A 115 -4.29 9.03 6.97
C LYS A 115 -4.48 9.24 8.48
N VAL A 116 -4.68 10.48 8.91
CA VAL A 116 -4.75 10.83 10.34
C VAL A 116 -6.02 10.25 10.98
N TYR A 117 -7.15 10.29 10.27
CA TYR A 117 -8.38 9.65 10.71
C TYR A 117 -8.17 8.14 10.90
N ASN A 118 -7.59 7.45 9.93
CA ASN A 118 -7.37 6.01 9.97
C ASN A 118 -6.31 5.61 11.02
N SER A 119 -5.31 6.47 11.26
CA SER A 119 -4.37 6.31 12.37
C SER A 119 -5.12 6.31 13.70
N ARG A 120 -5.96 7.33 13.91
CA ARG A 120 -6.79 7.44 15.11
C ARG A 120 -7.72 6.23 15.26
N GLN A 121 -8.41 5.80 14.19
CA GLN A 121 -9.29 4.62 14.25
C GLN A 121 -8.54 3.33 14.64
N SER A 122 -7.26 3.20 14.22
CA SER A 122 -6.41 2.07 14.61
C SER A 122 -6.11 2.09 16.11
N LEU A 123 -5.86 3.29 16.70
CA LEU A 123 -5.68 3.45 18.14
C LEU A 123 -6.97 3.17 18.92
N GLU A 124 -8.10 3.76 18.50
CA GLU A 124 -9.41 3.57 19.14
C GLU A 124 -9.82 2.09 19.15
N ARG A 125 -9.57 1.37 18.07
CA ARG A 125 -9.83 -0.06 18.03
C ARG A 125 -8.95 -0.84 18.98
N THR A 126 -7.67 -0.49 19.09
CA THR A 126 -6.75 -1.13 20.04
C THR A 126 -7.18 -0.85 21.49
N LEU A 127 -7.58 0.38 21.79
CA LEU A 127 -8.15 0.76 23.08
C LEU A 127 -9.38 -0.06 23.44
N ARG A 128 -10.31 -0.22 22.50
CA ARG A 128 -11.55 -0.99 22.71
C ARG A 128 -11.26 -2.48 22.92
N ASP A 129 -10.41 -3.06 22.06
CA ASP A 129 -10.24 -4.51 21.98
C ASP A 129 -9.19 -5.03 23.00
N HIS A 130 -8.24 -4.18 23.45
CA HIS A 130 -7.06 -4.60 24.24
C HIS A 130 -6.71 -3.70 25.41
N LYS A 131 -7.67 -2.97 25.96
CA LYS A 131 -7.51 -1.97 27.04
C LYS A 131 -6.58 -2.41 28.19
N HIS A 132 -6.68 -3.65 28.64
CA HIS A 132 -5.92 -4.17 29.79
C HIS A 132 -4.49 -4.65 29.44
N ARG A 133 -4.07 -4.55 28.19
CA ARG A 133 -2.77 -5.03 27.69
C ARG A 133 -1.86 -3.93 27.19
N ILE A 134 -2.33 -2.69 27.21
CA ILE A 134 -1.67 -1.50 26.64
C ILE A 134 -1.58 -0.40 27.69
N ASN A 135 -0.77 0.62 27.40
CA ASN A 135 -0.81 1.87 28.16
C ASN A 135 -2.03 2.69 27.70
N GLU A 136 -3.16 2.52 28.42
CA GLU A 136 -4.44 3.16 28.08
C GLU A 136 -4.33 4.69 28.07
N GLU A 137 -3.61 5.29 29.01
CA GLU A 137 -3.47 6.74 29.15
C GLU A 137 -2.74 7.35 27.96
N SER A 138 -1.57 6.81 27.61
CA SER A 138 -0.78 7.24 26.45
C SER A 138 -1.55 7.09 25.14
N MET A 139 -2.25 5.96 24.98
CA MET A 139 -3.02 5.67 23.76
C MET A 139 -4.22 6.62 23.60
N LYS A 140 -4.92 6.95 24.70
CA LYS A 140 -6.01 7.94 24.71
C LYS A 140 -5.50 9.35 24.40
N ALA A 141 -4.39 9.75 25.03
CA ALA A 141 -3.77 11.04 24.74
C ALA A 141 -3.37 11.18 23.27
N ALA A 142 -2.76 10.13 22.70
CA ALA A 142 -2.42 10.10 21.28
C ALA A 142 -3.67 10.19 20.37
N SER A 143 -4.74 9.45 20.70
CA SER A 143 -6.00 9.51 19.95
C SER A 143 -6.64 10.91 19.99
N GLU A 144 -6.66 11.58 21.15
CA GLU A 144 -7.22 12.94 21.24
C GLU A 144 -6.36 13.95 20.49
N SER A 145 -5.03 13.87 20.58
CA SER A 145 -4.11 14.73 19.81
C SER A 145 -4.28 14.54 18.29
N LEU A 146 -4.52 13.32 17.83
CA LEU A 146 -4.83 13.06 16.40
C LEU A 146 -6.19 13.66 16.01
N LYS A 147 -7.18 13.67 16.91
CA LYS A 147 -8.49 14.30 16.66
C LYS A 147 -8.34 15.83 16.55
N GLU A 148 -7.55 16.47 17.40
CA GLU A 148 -7.23 17.89 17.30
C GLU A 148 -6.51 18.20 15.98
N SER A 149 -5.53 17.36 15.60
CA SER A 149 -4.84 17.48 14.30
C SER A 149 -5.78 17.45 13.12
N LEU A 150 -6.84 16.59 13.13
CA LEU A 150 -7.85 16.56 12.07
C LEU A 150 -8.58 17.90 11.88
N HIS A 151 -8.91 18.59 12.97
CA HIS A 151 -9.56 19.91 12.90
C HIS A 151 -8.64 20.96 12.29
N MET A 152 -7.35 20.95 12.64
CA MET A 152 -6.37 21.89 12.06
C MET A 152 -6.12 21.60 10.59
N ILE A 153 -5.92 20.33 10.24
CA ILE A 153 -5.69 19.89 8.85
C ILE A 153 -6.88 20.25 7.95
N ALA A 154 -8.12 20.09 8.44
CA ALA A 154 -9.32 20.35 7.64
C ALA A 154 -9.43 21.83 7.16
N GLN A 155 -8.81 22.76 7.86
CA GLN A 155 -8.85 24.20 7.56
C GLN A 155 -7.58 24.71 6.86
N GLU A 156 -6.54 23.85 6.74
CA GLU A 156 -5.25 24.27 6.24
C GLU A 156 -5.26 24.47 4.71
N THR A 157 -4.62 25.55 4.27
CA THR A 157 -4.51 25.93 2.86
C THR A 157 -3.06 26.12 2.40
N ASP A 158 -2.11 26.06 3.32
CA ASP A 158 -0.68 26.10 3.03
C ASP A 158 -0.07 24.70 3.01
N MET A 159 0.64 24.36 1.95
CA MET A 159 1.20 23.02 1.75
C MET A 159 2.34 22.69 2.74
N GLU A 160 3.15 23.66 3.13
CA GLU A 160 4.26 23.40 4.06
C GLU A 160 3.74 23.19 5.49
N SER A 161 2.75 23.98 5.91
CA SER A 161 2.02 23.79 7.17
C SER A 161 1.33 22.42 7.18
N LEU A 162 0.68 22.03 6.08
CA LEU A 162 0.03 20.73 5.92
C LEU A 162 1.00 19.56 6.08
N ARG A 163 2.21 19.65 5.52
CA ARG A 163 3.30 18.66 5.71
C ARG A 163 3.79 18.64 7.16
N GLY A 164 3.83 19.79 7.81
CA GLY A 164 4.16 19.90 9.23
C GLY A 164 3.15 19.17 10.11
N PHE A 165 1.85 19.34 9.86
CA PHE A 165 0.79 18.61 10.57
C PHE A 165 0.85 17.10 10.30
N GLU A 166 1.09 16.70 9.04
CA GLU A 166 1.27 15.28 8.69
C GLU A 166 2.42 14.65 9.48
N GLY A 167 3.58 15.30 9.50
CA GLY A 167 4.75 14.82 10.23
C GLY A 167 4.51 14.73 11.75
N SER A 168 3.82 15.72 12.32
CA SER A 168 3.46 15.75 13.75
C SER A 168 2.47 14.62 14.08
N ALA A 169 1.43 14.44 13.26
CA ALA A 169 0.46 13.37 13.44
C ALA A 169 1.10 11.97 13.30
N ALA A 170 2.02 11.81 12.34
CA ALA A 170 2.78 10.57 12.19
C ALA A 170 3.65 10.29 13.43
N LYS A 171 4.30 11.31 14.00
CA LYS A 171 5.08 11.17 15.22
C LYS A 171 4.21 10.72 16.39
N ILE A 172 3.05 11.36 16.62
CA ILE A 172 2.09 10.98 17.66
C ILE A 172 1.67 9.51 17.51
N TYR A 173 1.29 9.11 16.30
CA TYR A 173 0.88 7.73 16.03
C TYR A 173 1.98 6.72 16.32
N PHE A 174 3.21 6.98 15.84
CA PHE A 174 4.33 6.05 16.01
C PHE A 174 4.90 6.04 17.43
N GLN A 175 4.68 7.07 18.26
CA GLN A 175 5.07 7.08 19.68
C GLN A 175 4.37 5.98 20.49
N VAL A 176 3.12 5.64 20.13
CA VAL A 176 2.34 4.59 20.81
C VAL A 176 2.25 3.29 20.00
N PHE A 177 2.97 3.19 18.89
CA PHE A 177 2.89 2.04 18.00
C PHE A 177 3.37 0.74 18.67
N ASP A 178 4.40 0.83 19.53
CA ASP A 178 4.93 -0.32 20.26
C ASP A 178 3.89 -0.95 21.19
N ASP A 179 2.99 -0.16 21.77
CA ASP A 179 1.91 -0.65 22.62
C ASP A 179 0.91 -1.53 21.85
N MET A 180 0.80 -1.37 20.54
CA MET A 180 -0.05 -2.22 19.69
C MET A 180 0.57 -3.59 19.37
N ILE A 181 1.86 -3.79 19.68
CA ILE A 181 2.53 -5.10 19.62
C ILE A 181 2.22 -5.83 20.93
N LEU A 182 1.28 -6.76 20.86
CA LEU A 182 0.72 -7.43 22.04
C LEU A 182 1.41 -8.75 22.37
N ASN A 183 2.12 -9.32 21.41
CA ASN A 183 2.81 -10.61 21.55
C ASN A 183 4.24 -10.51 21.03
N GLN A 184 5.11 -11.41 21.52
CA GLN A 184 6.51 -11.54 21.07
C GLN A 184 7.32 -10.24 21.27
N LYS A 185 7.05 -9.45 22.33
CA LYS A 185 7.66 -8.12 22.56
C LYS A 185 9.18 -8.13 22.67
N GLU A 186 9.78 -9.22 23.10
CA GLU A 186 11.25 -9.36 23.18
C GLU A 186 11.90 -9.35 21.80
N ALA A 187 11.23 -9.98 20.83
CA ALA A 187 11.71 -10.09 19.45
C ALA A 187 11.16 -9.00 18.53
N PHE A 188 9.95 -8.51 18.80
CA PHE A 188 9.25 -7.51 18.01
C PHE A 188 8.97 -6.27 18.85
N PHE A 189 9.72 -5.22 18.55
CA PHE A 189 9.60 -3.93 19.21
C PHE A 189 9.68 -2.81 18.16
N PHE A 190 9.14 -1.64 18.51
CA PHE A 190 9.15 -0.48 17.66
C PHE A 190 9.60 0.76 18.46
N HIS A 191 10.78 1.29 18.17
CA HIS A 191 11.28 2.54 18.76
C HIS A 191 11.05 3.71 17.82
N GLU A 192 11.50 3.54 16.55
CA GLU A 192 11.38 4.55 15.52
C GLU A 192 11.29 3.91 14.13
N ARG A 193 10.90 4.70 13.15
CA ARG A 193 10.77 4.22 11.76
C ARG A 193 12.13 4.23 11.04
N SER A 194 12.72 3.06 10.81
CA SER A 194 13.88 2.85 9.94
C SER A 194 13.45 2.21 8.62
N ARG A 195 13.99 2.70 7.49
CA ARG A 195 13.49 2.28 6.15
C ARG A 195 14.56 1.68 5.24
N ARG A 196 15.75 2.24 5.20
CA ARG A 196 16.82 1.89 4.24
C ARG A 196 18.19 1.91 4.92
N PRO A 197 18.58 0.80 5.53
CA PRO A 197 17.85 -0.45 5.71
C PRO A 197 16.87 -0.43 6.89
N PRO A 198 15.92 -1.39 6.98
CA PRO A 198 15.16 -1.62 8.21
C PRO A 198 16.08 -2.24 9.26
N LEU A 199 16.03 -1.71 10.51
CA LEU A 199 16.94 -2.09 11.58
C LEU A 199 16.30 -2.99 12.65
N ASN A 200 15.01 -3.27 12.51
CA ASN A 200 14.30 -4.24 13.36
C ASN A 200 13.22 -4.98 12.56
N ARG A 201 12.68 -6.04 13.14
CA ARG A 201 11.72 -6.94 12.48
C ARG A 201 10.42 -6.24 12.09
N ILE A 202 9.88 -5.37 12.95
CA ILE A 202 8.68 -4.59 12.65
C ILE A 202 8.92 -3.66 11.46
N ASN A 203 10.04 -2.96 11.43
CA ASN A 203 10.39 -2.07 10.30
C ASN A 203 10.59 -2.84 8.99
N ALA A 204 11.13 -4.08 9.06
CA ALA A 204 11.23 -4.96 7.90
C ALA A 204 9.85 -5.33 7.34
N LEU A 205 8.93 -5.76 8.22
CA LEU A 205 7.54 -6.09 7.84
C LEU A 205 6.78 -4.88 7.27
N LEU A 206 6.86 -3.73 7.95
CA LEU A 206 6.22 -2.48 7.48
C LEU A 206 6.77 -2.05 6.12
N SER A 207 8.09 -2.13 5.91
CA SER A 207 8.70 -1.76 4.63
C SER A 207 8.25 -2.66 3.51
N PHE A 208 8.12 -3.96 3.76
CA PHE A 208 7.63 -4.91 2.77
C PHE A 208 6.13 -4.71 2.47
N ALA A 209 5.29 -4.54 3.51
CA ALA A 209 3.87 -4.23 3.34
C ALA A 209 3.64 -2.94 2.54
N TYR A 210 4.42 -1.90 2.82
CA TYR A 210 4.32 -0.62 2.10
C TYR A 210 4.73 -0.73 0.64
N SER A 211 5.76 -1.52 0.32
CA SER A 211 6.13 -1.75 -1.08
C SER A 211 5.04 -2.48 -1.85
N LEU A 212 4.35 -3.44 -1.24
CA LEU A 212 3.21 -4.12 -1.87
C LEU A 212 2.03 -3.16 -2.07
N LEU A 213 1.72 -2.34 -1.07
CA LEU A 213 0.63 -1.36 -1.14
C LEU A 213 0.92 -0.26 -2.16
N GLU A 214 2.16 0.23 -2.25
CA GLU A 214 2.60 1.21 -3.25
C GLU A 214 2.37 0.68 -4.67
N ASN A 215 2.76 -0.57 -4.95
CA ASN A 215 2.50 -1.22 -6.25
C ASN A 215 1.00 -1.36 -6.56
N ASP A 216 0.18 -1.72 -5.56
CA ASP A 216 -1.28 -1.81 -5.73
C ASP A 216 -1.87 -0.42 -6.05
N CYS A 217 -1.41 0.65 -5.38
CA CYS A 217 -1.84 2.03 -5.63
C CYS A 217 -1.41 2.51 -7.02
N ALA A 218 -0.14 2.33 -7.39
CA ALA A 218 0.37 2.75 -8.70
C ALA A 218 -0.37 2.07 -9.85
N SER A 219 -0.55 0.75 -9.75
CA SER A 219 -1.32 -0.02 -10.73
C SER A 219 -2.78 0.44 -10.84
N SER A 220 -3.38 0.81 -9.70
CA SER A 220 -4.76 1.32 -9.67
C SER A 220 -4.89 2.69 -10.32
N LEU A 221 -3.94 3.59 -10.09
CA LEU A 221 -3.89 4.92 -10.71
C LEU A 221 -3.74 4.83 -12.23
N GLU A 222 -2.84 3.98 -12.70
CA GLU A 222 -2.65 3.75 -14.14
C GLU A 222 -3.88 3.13 -14.80
N ALA A 223 -4.56 2.20 -14.11
CA ALA A 223 -5.76 1.56 -14.62
C ALA A 223 -6.94 2.54 -14.83
N VAL A 224 -6.94 3.68 -14.14
CA VAL A 224 -7.95 4.75 -14.33
C VAL A 224 -7.44 5.89 -15.22
N GLY A 225 -6.21 5.80 -15.73
CA GLY A 225 -5.61 6.76 -16.67
C GLY A 225 -4.90 7.95 -16.00
N LEU A 226 -4.58 7.86 -14.71
CA LEU A 226 -3.76 8.83 -13.98
C LEU A 226 -2.28 8.47 -14.08
N ASP A 227 -1.42 9.48 -14.02
CA ASP A 227 0.02 9.32 -13.92
C ASP A 227 0.41 9.08 -12.45
N SER A 228 0.96 7.91 -12.13
CA SER A 228 1.35 7.57 -10.76
C SER A 228 2.54 8.36 -10.23
N TYR A 229 3.29 9.06 -11.10
CA TYR A 229 4.47 9.83 -10.72
C TYR A 229 4.16 11.28 -10.32
N VAL A 230 3.09 11.87 -10.83
CA VAL A 230 2.72 13.27 -10.55
C VAL A 230 1.77 13.33 -9.36
N GLY A 231 2.34 13.64 -8.19
CA GLY A 231 1.63 13.72 -6.90
C GLY A 231 1.17 15.13 -6.55
N PHE A 232 0.45 15.23 -5.44
CA PHE A 232 -0.03 16.48 -4.87
C PHE A 232 0.65 16.80 -3.53
N LEU A 233 0.84 15.80 -2.67
CA LEU A 233 1.52 15.93 -1.38
C LEU A 233 3.03 15.73 -1.50
N HIS A 234 3.43 14.64 -2.13
CA HIS A 234 4.82 14.29 -2.33
C HIS A 234 5.38 15.06 -3.53
N ARG A 235 6.50 15.77 -3.33
CA ARG A 235 7.19 16.51 -4.40
C ARG A 235 7.69 15.52 -5.46
N ASP A 236 7.65 15.93 -6.71
CA ASP A 236 8.17 15.17 -7.82
C ASP A 236 9.68 14.93 -7.68
N ARG A 237 10.08 13.72 -7.93
CA ARG A 237 11.48 13.28 -8.00
C ARG A 237 11.62 12.20 -9.06
N PRO A 238 12.69 12.20 -9.86
CA PRO A 238 12.93 11.14 -10.83
C PRO A 238 12.85 9.74 -10.20
N GLY A 239 12.07 8.87 -10.81
CA GLY A 239 11.87 7.48 -10.34
C GLY A 239 11.01 7.31 -9.09
N ARG A 240 10.30 8.37 -8.64
CA ARG A 240 9.40 8.31 -7.47
C ARG A 240 7.95 8.39 -7.91
N GLU A 241 7.16 7.42 -7.55
CA GLU A 241 5.72 7.36 -7.82
C GLU A 241 4.95 8.19 -6.80
N SER A 242 5.06 9.53 -6.93
CA SER A 242 4.58 10.48 -5.93
C SER A 242 3.09 10.37 -5.66
N LEU A 243 2.25 10.18 -6.70
CA LEU A 243 0.80 10.00 -6.51
C LEU A 243 0.45 8.65 -5.89
N ALA A 244 1.19 7.59 -6.22
CA ALA A 244 0.99 6.30 -5.56
C ALA A 244 1.31 6.37 -4.07
N LEU A 245 2.36 7.12 -3.69
CA LEU A 245 2.69 7.39 -2.30
C LEU A 245 1.62 8.25 -1.62
N ASP A 246 1.04 9.23 -2.30
CA ASP A 246 -0.05 10.06 -1.78
C ASP A 246 -1.29 9.19 -1.49
N LEU A 247 -1.71 8.40 -2.47
CA LEU A 247 -2.90 7.57 -2.36
C LEU A 247 -2.77 6.51 -1.24
N MET A 248 -1.58 5.90 -1.11
CA MET A 248 -1.37 4.88 -0.08
C MET A 248 -1.40 5.43 1.35
N GLU A 249 -1.21 6.74 1.56
CA GLU A 249 -1.23 7.33 2.91
C GLU A 249 -2.54 7.02 3.65
N GLU A 250 -3.67 7.05 2.95
CA GLU A 250 -4.98 6.73 3.52
C GLU A 250 -5.07 5.28 4.03
N MET A 251 -4.34 4.36 3.41
CA MET A 251 -4.43 2.93 3.68
C MET A 251 -3.32 2.39 4.57
N ARG A 252 -2.24 3.16 4.78
CA ARG A 252 -1.13 2.71 5.65
C ARG A 252 -1.62 2.27 7.03
N PRO A 253 -2.33 3.13 7.82
CA PRO A 253 -2.66 2.78 9.20
C PRO A 253 -3.69 1.66 9.30
N CYS A 254 -4.73 1.71 8.46
CA CYS A 254 -5.89 0.82 8.58
C CYS A 254 -5.72 -0.52 7.84
N PHE A 255 -4.80 -0.59 6.87
CA PHE A 255 -4.55 -1.82 6.12
C PHE A 255 -3.15 -2.37 6.39
N ALA A 256 -2.06 -1.66 6.01
CA ALA A 256 -0.70 -2.18 6.07
C ALA A 256 -0.20 -2.36 7.50
N ASP A 257 -0.32 -1.33 8.35
CA ASP A 257 0.16 -1.39 9.74
C ASP A 257 -0.63 -2.41 10.55
N ARG A 258 -1.95 -2.41 10.40
CA ARG A 258 -2.81 -3.39 11.06
C ARG A 258 -2.56 -4.81 10.60
N PHE A 259 -2.26 -5.00 9.32
CA PHE A 259 -1.87 -6.31 8.80
C PHE A 259 -0.59 -6.80 9.49
N VAL A 260 0.45 -5.96 9.55
CA VAL A 260 1.72 -6.30 10.21
C VAL A 260 1.49 -6.63 11.69
N LEU A 261 0.76 -5.78 12.42
CA LEU A 261 0.40 -6.04 13.82
C LEU A 261 -0.37 -7.35 13.98
N THR A 262 -1.29 -7.65 13.08
CA THR A 262 -2.09 -8.90 13.12
C THR A 262 -1.23 -10.14 12.97
N ILE A 263 -0.32 -10.19 11.99
CA ILE A 263 0.53 -11.38 11.76
C ILE A 263 1.55 -11.59 12.87
N VAL A 264 2.03 -10.50 13.51
CA VAL A 264 2.93 -10.58 14.66
C VAL A 264 2.15 -11.02 15.92
N ASN A 265 1.03 -10.36 16.21
CA ASN A 265 0.23 -10.64 17.41
C ASN A 265 -0.38 -12.04 17.38
N ASN A 266 -0.70 -12.58 16.20
CA ASN A 266 -1.18 -13.95 16.02
C ASN A 266 -0.04 -14.98 15.87
N ARG A 267 1.23 -14.56 16.02
CA ARG A 267 2.42 -15.43 15.91
C ARG A 267 2.52 -16.18 14.58
N VAL A 268 1.99 -15.58 13.51
CA VAL A 268 2.10 -16.12 12.15
C VAL A 268 3.54 -15.97 11.66
N ILE A 269 4.17 -14.84 11.97
CA ILE A 269 5.59 -14.56 11.73
C ILE A 269 6.28 -14.51 13.09
N LYS A 270 7.43 -15.18 13.21
CA LYS A 270 8.21 -15.38 14.45
C LYS A 270 9.61 -14.81 14.30
N GLU A 271 10.34 -14.77 15.41
CA GLU A 271 11.73 -14.28 15.45
C GLU A 271 12.64 -14.99 14.45
N ASP A 272 12.56 -16.32 14.40
CA ASP A 272 13.39 -17.16 13.55
C ASP A 272 13.12 -16.99 12.05
N ASP A 273 12.07 -16.27 11.68
CA ASP A 273 11.69 -15.98 10.29
C ASP A 273 12.54 -14.87 9.65
N PHE A 274 13.49 -14.30 10.40
CA PHE A 274 14.32 -13.21 9.93
C PHE A 274 15.79 -13.58 9.89
N GLU A 275 16.53 -12.94 8.99
CA GLU A 275 17.99 -12.86 8.98
C GLU A 275 18.43 -11.45 9.36
N VAL A 276 19.42 -11.35 10.23
CA VAL A 276 20.09 -10.09 10.59
C VAL A 276 21.46 -10.11 9.95
N ARG A 277 21.78 -9.07 9.18
CA ARG A 277 23.07 -8.92 8.51
C ARG A 277 24.08 -8.21 9.40
N GLU A 278 25.37 -8.31 9.04
CA GLU A 278 26.46 -7.59 9.71
C GLU A 278 26.24 -6.07 9.76
N SER A 279 25.55 -5.51 8.76
CA SER A 279 25.15 -4.08 8.70
C SER A 279 24.02 -3.72 9.66
N GLY A 280 23.49 -4.66 10.44
CA GLY A 280 22.29 -4.48 11.26
C GLY A 280 20.97 -4.52 10.48
N ALA A 281 21.01 -4.68 9.17
CA ALA A 281 19.80 -4.77 8.33
C ALA A 281 19.04 -6.08 8.60
N VAL A 282 17.72 -5.97 8.77
CA VAL A 282 16.83 -7.10 9.05
C VAL A 282 15.98 -7.42 7.84
N TYR A 283 15.95 -8.68 7.42
CA TYR A 283 15.16 -9.14 6.28
C TYR A 283 14.36 -10.40 6.61
N LEU A 284 13.20 -10.58 5.98
CA LEU A 284 12.45 -11.83 6.01
C LEU A 284 13.16 -12.92 5.21
N LYS A 285 13.26 -14.12 5.80
CA LYS A 285 13.67 -15.33 5.09
C LYS A 285 12.65 -15.72 4.02
N ASP A 286 13.06 -16.48 3.02
CA ASP A 286 12.24 -16.81 1.85
C ASP A 286 10.94 -17.54 2.20
N ASP A 287 10.96 -18.50 3.10
CA ASP A 287 9.75 -19.21 3.49
C ASP A 287 8.79 -18.32 4.29
N ALA A 288 9.31 -17.49 5.17
CA ALA A 288 8.51 -16.51 5.90
C ALA A 288 7.89 -15.48 4.96
N ARG A 289 8.60 -15.08 3.89
CA ARG A 289 8.07 -14.20 2.85
C ARG A 289 6.89 -14.83 2.11
N LYS A 290 6.94 -16.13 1.79
CA LYS A 290 5.80 -16.85 1.21
C LYS A 290 4.59 -16.81 2.13
N VAL A 291 4.78 -17.06 3.42
CA VAL A 291 3.71 -16.97 4.44
C VAL A 291 3.15 -15.56 4.50
N PHE A 292 4.00 -14.53 4.53
CA PHE A 292 3.57 -13.12 4.53
C PHE A 292 2.68 -12.80 3.32
N LEU A 293 3.12 -13.19 2.11
CA LEU A 293 2.39 -12.95 0.87
C LEU A 293 1.03 -13.67 0.83
N GLN A 294 0.97 -14.91 1.32
CA GLN A 294 -0.29 -15.65 1.46
C GLN A 294 -1.26 -14.93 2.40
N GLN A 295 -0.79 -14.46 3.56
CA GLN A 295 -1.61 -13.71 4.51
C GLN A 295 -2.04 -12.34 3.94
N TRP A 296 -1.14 -11.66 3.21
CA TRP A 296 -1.46 -10.41 2.51
C TRP A 296 -2.58 -10.61 1.50
N GLN A 297 -2.49 -11.66 0.67
CA GLN A 297 -3.53 -11.99 -0.29
C GLN A 297 -4.86 -12.33 0.38
N LYS A 298 -4.82 -13.11 1.47
CA LYS A 298 -6.01 -13.41 2.28
C LYS A 298 -6.64 -12.13 2.83
N LYS A 299 -5.83 -11.20 3.34
CA LYS A 299 -6.30 -9.90 3.84
C LYS A 299 -6.94 -9.05 2.73
N LYS A 300 -6.38 -9.06 1.53
CA LYS A 300 -6.96 -8.35 0.37
C LYS A 300 -8.34 -8.89 -0.03
N GLN A 301 -8.65 -10.14 0.26
CA GLN A 301 -9.95 -10.77 -0.02
C GLN A 301 -11.02 -10.47 1.02
N GLU A 302 -10.65 -10.04 2.23
CA GLU A 302 -11.62 -9.66 3.26
C GLU A 302 -12.52 -8.52 2.77
N VAL A 303 -13.81 -8.63 3.07
CA VAL A 303 -14.84 -7.66 2.65
C VAL A 303 -15.02 -6.58 3.69
N LEU A 304 -15.13 -5.33 3.22
CA LEU A 304 -15.53 -4.18 4.01
C LEU A 304 -16.63 -3.40 3.30
N THR A 305 -17.34 -2.55 4.02
CA THR A 305 -18.24 -1.56 3.41
C THR A 305 -17.44 -0.30 3.14
N HIS A 306 -17.34 0.11 1.87
CA HIS A 306 -16.62 1.33 1.50
C HIS A 306 -17.35 2.56 2.05
N PRO A 307 -16.67 3.44 2.81
CA PRO A 307 -17.35 4.50 3.58
C PRO A 307 -18.12 5.51 2.73
N TYR A 308 -17.60 5.86 1.55
CA TYR A 308 -18.22 6.81 0.64
C TYR A 308 -19.27 6.15 -0.28
N LEU A 309 -18.96 4.99 -0.87
CA LEU A 309 -19.88 4.29 -1.78
C LEU A 309 -21.00 3.56 -1.07
N ASN A 310 -20.84 3.26 0.21
CA ASN A 310 -21.72 2.40 1.00
C ASN A 310 -21.95 1.02 0.35
N GLU A 311 -20.97 0.51 -0.38
CA GLU A 311 -20.97 -0.78 -1.07
C GLU A 311 -19.97 -1.73 -0.42
N LYS A 312 -20.29 -3.04 -0.42
CA LYS A 312 -19.38 -4.09 0.02
C LYS A 312 -18.33 -4.34 -1.06
N ILE A 313 -17.08 -4.10 -0.72
CA ILE A 313 -15.92 -4.38 -1.57
C ILE A 313 -14.87 -5.13 -0.77
N SER A 314 -13.93 -5.77 -1.44
CA SER A 314 -12.77 -6.34 -0.78
C SER A 314 -11.67 -5.30 -0.60
N TRP A 315 -10.83 -5.48 0.45
CA TRP A 315 -9.71 -4.58 0.75
C TRP A 315 -8.81 -4.33 -0.46
N GLY A 316 -8.52 -5.35 -1.25
CA GLY A 316 -7.66 -5.19 -2.43
C GLY A 316 -8.26 -4.33 -3.54
N LEU A 317 -9.57 -3.99 -3.49
CA LEU A 317 -10.20 -3.04 -4.42
C LEU A 317 -10.17 -1.59 -3.91
N VAL A 318 -9.85 -1.35 -2.65
CA VAL A 318 -9.84 0.00 -2.09
C VAL A 318 -8.93 0.94 -2.87
N PRO A 319 -7.66 0.58 -3.22
CA PRO A 319 -6.81 1.46 -4.03
C PRO A 319 -7.44 1.83 -5.37
N TYR A 320 -8.07 0.86 -6.05
CA TYR A 320 -8.72 1.11 -7.34
C TYR A 320 -9.94 2.04 -7.21
N VAL A 321 -10.77 1.84 -6.19
CA VAL A 321 -11.94 2.70 -5.93
C VAL A 321 -11.49 4.12 -5.61
N GLN A 322 -10.48 4.30 -4.76
CA GLN A 322 -9.95 5.62 -4.42
C GLN A 322 -9.30 6.30 -5.63
N ALA A 323 -8.55 5.57 -6.46
CA ALA A 323 -8.03 6.09 -7.72
C ALA A 323 -9.14 6.52 -8.69
N LEU A 324 -10.24 5.76 -8.77
CA LEU A 324 -11.41 6.10 -9.57
C LEU A 324 -12.11 7.36 -9.06
N LEU A 325 -12.26 7.51 -7.74
CA LEU A 325 -12.85 8.69 -7.11
C LEU A 325 -11.99 9.93 -7.36
N LEU A 326 -10.65 9.79 -7.27
CA LEU A 326 -9.72 10.87 -7.62
C LEU A 326 -9.84 11.27 -9.10
N ALA A 327 -9.92 10.30 -10.02
CA ALA A 327 -10.10 10.58 -11.45
C ALA A 327 -11.44 11.27 -11.72
N ARG A 328 -12.51 10.91 -11.02
CA ARG A 328 -13.81 11.58 -11.12
C ARG A 328 -13.77 13.01 -10.59
N TYR A 329 -13.10 13.23 -9.47
CA TYR A 329 -12.88 14.59 -8.95
C TYR A 329 -12.11 15.46 -9.95
N LEU A 330 -11.01 14.97 -10.50
CA LEU A 330 -10.21 15.70 -11.49
C LEU A 330 -10.96 15.98 -12.80
N ARG A 331 -11.98 15.18 -13.16
CA ARG A 331 -12.88 15.46 -14.29
C ARG A 331 -13.99 16.46 -13.97
N GLY A 332 -14.16 16.83 -12.70
CA GLY A 332 -15.26 17.67 -12.25
C GLY A 332 -16.58 16.93 -12.01
N ASP A 333 -16.55 15.59 -11.96
CA ASP A 333 -17.74 14.77 -11.65
C ASP A 333 -18.07 14.76 -10.14
N LEU A 334 -17.14 15.21 -9.31
CA LEU A 334 -17.27 15.35 -7.85
C LEU A 334 -16.78 16.73 -7.42
N GLU A 335 -17.42 17.32 -6.42
CA GLU A 335 -17.03 18.62 -5.84
C GLU A 335 -15.73 18.54 -5.04
N GLU A 336 -15.49 17.39 -4.38
CA GLU A 336 -14.28 17.11 -3.63
C GLU A 336 -13.87 15.64 -3.80
N TYR A 337 -12.56 15.37 -3.63
CA TYR A 337 -12.06 14.01 -3.51
C TYR A 337 -12.41 13.45 -2.12
N PRO A 338 -13.24 12.39 -2.00
CA PRO A 338 -13.64 11.85 -0.72
C PRO A 338 -12.54 10.94 -0.13
N PRO A 339 -11.96 11.31 1.03
CA PRO A 339 -10.97 10.46 1.70
C PRO A 339 -11.55 9.11 2.11
N PHE A 340 -10.71 8.10 2.18
CA PHE A 340 -11.07 6.79 2.72
C PHE A 340 -11.09 6.84 4.26
N PHE A 341 -12.25 7.07 4.85
CA PHE A 341 -12.46 7.06 6.31
C PHE A 341 -12.91 5.66 6.77
N TRP A 342 -11.95 4.80 7.12
CA TRP A 342 -12.23 3.46 7.59
C TRP A 342 -13.03 3.45 8.91
N ARG A 343 -14.03 2.55 9.01
CA ARG A 343 -14.93 2.40 10.16
C ARG A 343 -14.80 1.03 10.82
#